data_6482ec05b873ffbffcd1dd2b6288eff6
#
_entry.id   6482ec05b873ffbffcd1dd2b6288eff6
#
_cell.length_a   1.000
_cell.length_b   1.000
_cell.length_c   1.000
_cell.angle_alpha   90.00
_cell.angle_beta   90.00
_cell.angle_gamma   90.00
#
_symmetry.space_group_name_H-M   'P 1'
#
loop_
_entity.id
_entity.type
_entity.pdbx_description
1 polymer ?
#
loop_
_entity_poly.entity_id
_entity_poly.type
_entity_poly.pdbx_seq_one_letter_code
_entity_poly.pdbx_strand_id
1 'polypeptide(L)'
;MTYKTYIKIFPFFVIFLLLSKNVYAQGAASDQYKQMGGVTGLTEICFKTKNLELTLLKQIGQFFYTQPEMGEMIFGFLYDFYDAKAVAMEKKVIWNGTTQSYNKKQFDCNNASDKKLIKQFEMQLMNGLKSQG
;
A
#
# COMPACT_ATOMS: atom_id res chain seq x y z
N MET A 1 7.25 15.44 9.51
CA MET A 1 7.30 14.30 8.70
C MET A 1 6.21 13.34 8.92
N THR A 2 5.16 13.75 8.32
CA THR A 2 3.86 13.12 8.37
C THR A 2 3.86 11.72 7.76
N TYR A 3 4.68 11.50 6.75
CA TYR A 3 4.72 10.20 6.07
C TYR A 3 5.15 9.07 6.96
N LYS A 4 6.17 9.30 7.79
CA LYS A 4 6.73 8.27 8.63
C LYS A 4 5.73 7.77 9.67
N THR A 5 5.00 8.70 10.28
CA THR A 5 3.97 8.36 11.27
C THR A 5 2.79 7.67 10.62
N TYR A 6 2.39 8.16 9.45
CA TYR A 6 1.26 7.63 8.71
C TYR A 6 1.48 6.16 8.34
N ILE A 7 2.64 5.84 7.83
CA ILE A 7 2.94 4.48 7.38
C ILE A 7 3.12 3.52 8.56
N LYS A 8 3.54 4.00 9.73
CA LYS A 8 3.68 3.16 10.91
C LYS A 8 2.40 2.47 11.35
N ILE A 9 1.27 3.14 11.19
CA ILE A 9 -0.02 2.58 11.62
C ILE A 9 -0.65 1.71 10.52
N PHE A 10 -0.17 1.87 9.33
CA PHE A 10 -0.80 1.36 8.13
C PHE A 10 -1.00 -0.16 8.13
N PRO A 11 0.05 -0.99 8.34
CA PRO A 11 -0.11 -2.44 8.22
C PRO A 11 -1.05 -3.05 9.26
N PHE A 12 -1.00 -2.54 10.47
CA PHE A 12 -1.91 -2.97 11.53
C PHE A 12 -3.35 -2.69 11.14
N PHE A 13 -3.57 -1.51 10.61
CA PHE A 13 -4.90 -1.05 10.22
C PHE A 13 -5.50 -1.87 9.09
N VAL A 14 -4.68 -2.30 8.13
CA VAL A 14 -5.14 -3.09 6.99
C VAL A 14 -5.81 -4.38 7.43
N ILE A 15 -5.18 -5.16 8.30
CA ILE A 15 -5.74 -6.44 8.75
C ILE A 15 -7.03 -6.21 9.53
N PHE A 16 -7.05 -5.22 10.41
CA PHE A 16 -8.24 -4.89 11.19
C PHE A 16 -9.40 -4.52 10.29
N LEU A 17 -9.15 -3.66 9.30
CA LEU A 17 -10.20 -3.17 8.41
C LEU A 17 -10.71 -4.23 7.45
N LEU A 18 -9.89 -5.20 7.07
CA LEU A 18 -10.34 -6.32 6.25
C LEU A 18 -11.37 -7.17 6.97
N LEU A 19 -11.34 -7.21 8.30
CA LEU A 19 -12.32 -7.94 9.09
C LEU A 19 -13.60 -7.12 9.33
N SER A 20 -13.55 -5.83 9.06
CA SER A 20 -14.68 -4.92 9.28
C SER A 20 -15.50 -4.76 8.00
N LYS A 21 -16.83 -4.78 8.14
CA LYS A 21 -17.75 -4.48 7.04
C LYS A 21 -18.30 -3.06 7.11
N ASN A 22 -17.74 -2.23 7.99
CA ASN A 22 -18.15 -0.85 8.15
C ASN A 22 -17.71 -0.02 6.95
N VAL A 23 -18.60 0.78 6.37
CA VAL A 23 -18.29 1.59 5.18
C VAL A 23 -17.16 2.58 5.45
N TYR A 24 -17.17 3.19 6.62
CA TYR A 24 -16.11 4.13 7.00
C TYR A 24 -14.74 3.43 7.06
N ALA A 25 -14.71 2.23 7.65
CA ALA A 25 -13.48 1.45 7.74
C ALA A 25 -13.02 0.99 6.35
N GLN A 26 -13.96 0.69 5.44
CA GLN A 26 -13.62 0.32 4.06
C GLN A 26 -12.97 1.49 3.32
N GLY A 27 -13.45 2.72 3.54
CA GLY A 27 -12.85 3.91 2.94
C GLY A 27 -11.41 4.11 3.38
N ALA A 28 -11.13 3.96 4.68
CA ALA A 28 -9.78 4.05 5.21
C ALA A 28 -8.88 2.94 4.66
N ALA A 29 -9.41 1.72 4.52
CA ALA A 29 -8.65 0.62 3.94
C ALA A 29 -8.33 0.88 2.47
N SER A 30 -9.27 1.45 1.71
CA SER A 30 -9.02 1.83 0.32
C SER A 30 -7.82 2.78 0.20
N ASP A 31 -7.78 3.81 1.05
CA ASP A 31 -6.65 4.75 1.06
C ASP A 31 -5.33 4.04 1.33
N GLN A 32 -5.34 3.09 2.25
CA GLN A 32 -4.13 2.36 2.61
C GLN A 32 -3.66 1.46 1.47
N TYR A 33 -4.59 0.79 0.77
CA TYR A 33 -4.24 -0.01 -0.39
C TYR A 33 -3.69 0.84 -1.52
N LYS A 34 -4.23 2.04 -1.71
CA LYS A 34 -3.68 2.99 -2.69
C LYS A 34 -2.27 3.41 -2.32
N GLN A 35 -1.98 3.61 -1.05
CA GLN A 35 -0.63 3.94 -0.61
C GLN A 35 0.33 2.78 -0.83
N MET A 36 -0.09 1.56 -0.49
CA MET A 36 0.74 0.39 -0.74
C MET A 36 1.02 0.22 -2.22
N GLY A 37 0.01 0.45 -3.05
CA GLY A 37 0.19 0.39 -4.50
C GLY A 37 1.23 1.38 -4.97
N GLY A 38 1.18 2.61 -4.45
CA GLY A 38 2.14 3.63 -4.79
C GLY A 38 3.57 3.25 -4.43
N VAL A 39 3.78 2.79 -3.20
CA VAL A 39 5.11 2.35 -2.75
C VAL A 39 5.59 1.17 -3.58
N THR A 40 4.71 0.21 -3.85
CA THR A 40 5.04 -0.95 -4.68
C THR A 40 5.47 -0.53 -6.08
N GLY A 41 4.73 0.40 -6.69
CA GLY A 41 5.08 0.91 -8.02
C GLY A 41 6.45 1.56 -8.03
N LEU A 42 6.74 2.38 -7.02
CA LEU A 42 8.03 3.05 -6.92
C LEU A 42 9.18 2.06 -6.68
N THR A 43 8.98 1.03 -5.84
CA THR A 43 10.03 0.03 -5.63
C THR A 43 10.28 -0.76 -6.90
N GLU A 44 9.24 -1.04 -7.67
CA GLU A 44 9.39 -1.77 -8.91
C GLU A 44 10.21 -0.97 -9.94
N ILE A 45 9.89 0.31 -10.15
CA ILE A 45 10.63 1.10 -11.15
C ILE A 45 12.01 1.54 -10.68
N CYS A 46 12.19 1.80 -9.38
CA CYS A 46 13.47 2.31 -8.87
C CYS A 46 14.44 1.19 -8.46
N PHE A 47 13.94 0.05 -8.01
CA PHE A 47 14.78 -1.03 -7.47
C PHE A 47 14.56 -2.37 -8.16
N LYS A 48 13.60 -2.46 -9.07
CA LYS A 48 13.29 -3.69 -9.82
C LYS A 48 12.91 -4.84 -8.89
N THR A 49 12.19 -4.57 -7.80
CA THR A 49 11.73 -5.60 -6.86
C THR A 49 10.21 -5.58 -6.75
N LYS A 50 9.65 -6.76 -6.44
CA LYS A 50 8.22 -6.93 -6.22
C LYS A 50 7.94 -7.57 -4.86
N ASN A 51 8.87 -7.46 -3.92
CA ASN A 51 8.76 -8.16 -2.64
C ASN A 51 7.52 -7.74 -1.84
N LEU A 52 7.22 -6.45 -1.80
CA LEU A 52 6.05 -5.95 -1.09
C LEU A 52 4.76 -6.48 -1.70
N GLU A 53 4.66 -6.42 -3.03
CA GLU A 53 3.49 -6.91 -3.73
C GLU A 53 3.27 -8.39 -3.48
N LEU A 54 4.32 -9.20 -3.61
CA LEU A 54 4.22 -10.65 -3.43
C LEU A 54 3.83 -11.01 -1.99
N THR A 55 4.38 -10.29 -1.01
CA THR A 55 4.03 -10.51 0.39
C THR A 55 2.57 -10.17 0.64
N LEU A 56 2.10 -9.04 0.11
CA LEU A 56 0.71 -8.64 0.26
C LEU A 56 -0.23 -9.65 -0.39
N LEU A 57 0.07 -10.06 -1.63
CA LEU A 57 -0.79 -11.00 -2.34
C LEU A 57 -0.87 -12.35 -1.62
N LYS A 58 0.24 -12.80 -1.05
CA LYS A 58 0.26 -14.04 -0.28
C LYS A 58 -0.67 -13.94 0.94
N GLN A 59 -0.60 -12.85 1.67
CA GLN A 59 -1.45 -12.65 2.84
C GLN A 59 -2.91 -12.51 2.46
N ILE A 60 -3.21 -11.80 1.40
CA ILE A 60 -4.58 -11.66 0.89
C ILE A 60 -5.13 -13.01 0.47
N GLY A 61 -4.31 -13.82 -0.20
CA GLY A 61 -4.73 -15.17 -0.61
C GLY A 61 -5.05 -16.05 0.59
N GLN A 62 -4.23 -15.99 1.64
CA GLN A 62 -4.48 -16.73 2.86
C GLN A 62 -5.77 -16.27 3.55
N PHE A 63 -5.99 -14.97 3.60
CA PHE A 63 -7.21 -14.40 4.17
C PHE A 63 -8.44 -14.82 3.38
N PHE A 64 -8.37 -14.75 2.06
CA PHE A 64 -9.47 -15.15 1.18
C PHE A 64 -9.82 -16.62 1.37
N TYR A 65 -8.81 -17.48 1.56
CA TYR A 65 -9.03 -18.90 1.77
C TYR A 65 -9.84 -19.15 3.03
N THR A 66 -9.59 -18.38 4.10
CA THR A 66 -10.31 -18.53 5.36
C THR A 66 -11.65 -17.81 5.39
N GLN A 67 -11.80 -16.75 4.59
CA GLN A 67 -13.01 -15.92 4.58
C GLN A 67 -13.42 -15.58 3.14
N PRO A 68 -13.88 -16.58 2.38
CA PRO A 68 -14.21 -16.38 0.97
C PRO A 68 -15.37 -15.41 0.75
N GLU A 69 -16.23 -15.21 1.76
CA GLU A 69 -17.34 -14.27 1.68
C GLU A 69 -16.88 -12.81 1.57
N MET A 70 -15.60 -12.53 1.86
CA MET A 70 -15.04 -11.19 1.75
C MET A 70 -14.47 -10.88 0.37
N GLY A 71 -14.71 -11.76 -0.60
CA GLY A 71 -14.07 -11.67 -1.91
C GLY A 71 -14.31 -10.36 -2.65
N GLU A 72 -15.55 -9.87 -2.66
CA GLU A 72 -15.85 -8.61 -3.37
C GLU A 72 -15.10 -7.42 -2.77
N MET A 73 -15.03 -7.36 -1.45
CA MET A 73 -14.30 -6.32 -0.76
C MET A 73 -12.80 -6.41 -1.06
N ILE A 74 -12.26 -7.63 -1.06
CA ILE A 74 -10.85 -7.86 -1.37
C ILE A 74 -10.53 -7.42 -2.79
N PHE A 75 -11.37 -7.75 -3.76
CA PHE A 75 -11.17 -7.33 -5.15
C PHE A 75 -11.21 -5.82 -5.29
N GLY A 76 -12.09 -5.13 -4.55
CA GLY A 76 -12.12 -3.67 -4.53
C GLY A 76 -10.82 -3.08 -4.03
N PHE A 77 -10.27 -3.63 -2.95
CA PHE A 77 -8.98 -3.16 -2.42
C PHE A 77 -7.83 -3.45 -3.38
N LEU A 78 -7.84 -4.60 -4.04
CA LEU A 78 -6.83 -4.91 -5.05
C LEU A 78 -6.92 -3.98 -6.24
N TYR A 79 -8.13 -3.60 -6.64
CA TYR A 79 -8.31 -2.60 -7.69
C TYR A 79 -7.65 -1.28 -7.29
N ASP A 80 -7.91 -0.82 -6.07
CA ASP A 80 -7.30 0.41 -5.56
C ASP A 80 -5.77 0.32 -5.54
N PHE A 81 -5.25 -0.83 -5.11
CA PHE A 81 -3.82 -1.08 -5.07
C PHE A 81 -3.19 -0.97 -6.48
N TYR A 82 -3.75 -1.69 -7.44
CA TYR A 82 -3.16 -1.72 -8.78
C TYR A 82 -3.37 -0.42 -9.55
N ASP A 83 -4.48 0.27 -9.31
CA ASP A 83 -4.70 1.60 -9.90
C ASP A 83 -3.62 2.57 -9.42
N ALA A 84 -3.39 2.62 -8.13
CA ALA A 84 -2.38 3.51 -7.56
C ALA A 84 -0.96 3.08 -7.94
N LYS A 85 -0.72 1.78 -8.08
CA LYS A 85 0.57 1.28 -8.55
C LYS A 85 0.85 1.77 -9.96
N ALA A 86 -0.14 1.71 -10.85
CA ALA A 86 0.02 2.20 -12.22
C ALA A 86 0.32 3.69 -12.26
N VAL A 87 -0.37 4.48 -11.43
CA VAL A 87 -0.11 5.93 -11.35
C VAL A 87 1.31 6.19 -10.84
N ALA A 88 1.75 5.47 -9.83
CA ALA A 88 3.11 5.63 -9.29
C ALA A 88 4.18 5.27 -10.32
N MET A 89 3.97 4.22 -11.08
CA MET A 89 4.93 3.83 -12.12
C MET A 89 5.00 4.84 -13.25
N GLU A 90 3.88 5.47 -13.59
CA GLU A 90 3.83 6.45 -14.66
C GLU A 90 4.25 7.85 -14.19
N LYS A 91 3.67 8.31 -13.07
CA LYS A 91 3.83 9.70 -12.62
C LYS A 91 4.74 9.84 -11.41
N LYS A 92 5.14 8.74 -10.79
CA LYS A 92 6.06 8.72 -9.65
C LYS A 92 5.52 9.48 -8.44
N VAL A 93 4.21 9.37 -8.19
CA VAL A 93 3.54 10.01 -7.06
C VAL A 93 2.82 8.96 -6.23
N ILE A 94 2.59 9.27 -4.94
CA ILE A 94 1.91 8.40 -3.99
C ILE A 94 0.61 9.03 -3.55
N TRP A 95 -0.41 8.20 -3.36
CA TRP A 95 -1.71 8.63 -2.84
C TRP A 95 -1.59 9.13 -1.40
N ASN A 96 -2.30 10.22 -1.12
CA ASN A 96 -2.40 10.79 0.23
C ASN A 96 -3.85 10.69 0.69
N GLY A 97 -4.10 9.85 1.69
CA GLY A 97 -5.45 9.63 2.21
C GLY A 97 -6.00 10.84 2.98
N THR A 98 -5.13 11.69 3.52
CA THR A 98 -5.58 12.88 4.22
C THR A 98 -6.18 13.90 3.26
N THR A 99 -5.53 14.13 2.12
CA THR A 99 -6.00 15.08 1.11
C THR A 99 -6.90 14.45 0.06
N GLN A 100 -7.03 13.13 0.06
CA GLN A 100 -7.78 12.37 -0.94
C GLN A 100 -7.30 12.68 -2.36
N SER A 101 -5.97 12.75 -2.52
CA SER A 101 -5.35 13.07 -3.80
C SER A 101 -3.92 12.54 -3.83
N TYR A 102 -3.35 12.48 -5.01
CA TYR A 102 -1.93 12.15 -5.15
C TYR A 102 -1.07 13.32 -4.70
N ASN A 103 0.04 13.03 -4.03
CA ASN A 103 0.98 14.04 -3.62
C ASN A 103 1.59 14.74 -4.84
N LYS A 104 1.87 16.03 -4.72
CA LYS A 104 2.47 16.80 -5.81
C LYS A 104 3.93 16.46 -6.04
N LYS A 105 4.60 15.96 -5.00
CA LYS A 105 6.01 15.59 -5.11
C LYS A 105 6.15 14.36 -6.00
N GLN A 106 7.00 14.47 -7.03
CA GLN A 106 7.41 13.35 -7.84
C GLN A 106 8.72 12.77 -7.30
N PHE A 107 8.77 11.46 -7.17
CA PHE A 107 9.98 10.77 -6.74
C PHE A 107 10.91 10.58 -7.93
N ASP A 108 12.21 10.75 -7.68
CA ASP A 108 13.25 10.58 -8.70
C ASP A 108 14.08 9.36 -8.35
N CYS A 109 14.04 8.34 -9.20
CA CYS A 109 14.79 7.11 -8.98
C CYS A 109 16.31 7.32 -8.99
N ASN A 110 16.78 8.45 -9.52
CA ASN A 110 18.20 8.77 -9.54
C ASN A 110 18.62 9.63 -8.35
N ASN A 111 17.69 10.05 -7.52
CA ASN A 111 17.97 10.87 -6.35
C ASN A 111 18.17 9.98 -5.13
N ALA A 112 19.31 10.09 -4.46
CA ALA A 112 19.66 9.23 -3.33
C ALA A 112 18.68 9.37 -2.16
N SER A 113 18.24 10.60 -1.87
CA SER A 113 17.29 10.84 -0.78
C SER A 113 15.94 10.21 -1.08
N ASP A 114 15.46 10.33 -2.32
CA ASP A 114 14.19 9.72 -2.71
C ASP A 114 14.27 8.20 -2.66
N LYS A 115 15.35 7.62 -3.14
CA LYS A 115 15.55 6.17 -3.08
C LYS A 115 15.55 5.68 -1.62
N LYS A 116 16.22 6.41 -0.74
CA LYS A 116 16.24 6.05 0.67
C LYS A 116 14.84 6.11 1.28
N LEU A 117 14.07 7.14 0.94
CA LEU A 117 12.71 7.30 1.47
C LEU A 117 11.80 6.16 0.97
N ILE A 118 11.89 5.82 -0.30
CA ILE A 118 11.11 4.72 -0.87
C ILE A 118 11.45 3.40 -0.15
N LYS A 119 12.74 3.14 0.09
CA LYS A 119 13.17 1.96 0.84
C LYS A 119 12.65 1.94 2.27
N GLN A 120 12.62 3.09 2.92
CA GLN A 120 12.07 3.18 4.27
C GLN A 120 10.58 2.85 4.28
N PHE A 121 9.83 3.37 3.33
CA PHE A 121 8.41 3.05 3.20
C PHE A 121 8.21 1.55 2.96
N GLU A 122 8.96 0.98 2.05
CA GLU A 122 8.87 -0.45 1.75
C GLU A 122 9.14 -1.28 3.01
N MET A 123 10.22 -0.96 3.74
CA MET A 123 10.59 -1.71 4.94
C MET A 123 9.51 -1.62 6.02
N GLN A 124 8.94 -0.43 6.23
CA GLN A 124 7.89 -0.25 7.21
C GLN A 124 6.66 -1.08 6.86
N LEU A 125 6.26 -1.07 5.59
CA LEU A 125 5.12 -1.85 5.14
C LEU A 125 5.40 -3.35 5.23
N MET A 126 6.59 -3.79 4.83
CA MET A 126 6.97 -5.19 4.91
C MET A 126 6.97 -5.69 6.35
N ASN A 127 7.56 -4.92 7.26
CA ASN A 127 7.61 -5.30 8.68
C ASN A 127 6.21 -5.39 9.27
N GLY A 128 5.35 -4.45 8.90
CA GLY A 128 3.97 -4.47 9.34
C GLY A 128 3.21 -5.68 8.83
N LEU A 129 3.36 -6.00 7.55
CA LEU A 129 2.71 -7.19 6.97
C LEU A 129 3.21 -8.47 7.63
N LYS A 130 4.50 -8.59 7.86
CA LYS A 130 5.07 -9.78 8.51
C LYS A 130 4.60 -9.94 9.96
N SER A 131 4.41 -8.84 10.68
CA SER A 131 3.94 -8.90 12.06
C SER A 131 2.48 -9.31 12.16
N GLN A 132 1.72 -9.19 11.09
CA GLN A 132 0.31 -9.58 11.02
C GLN A 132 0.12 -11.05 10.65
N GLY A 133 1.08 -11.59 9.95
CA GLY A 133 1.05 -12.98 9.53
C GLY A 133 1.64 -13.90 10.57
#